data_1edd84841cebf1a551713882066517e5
#
_entry.id   1edd84841cebf1a551713882066517e5
#
_cell.length_a   1.000
_cell.length_b   1.000
_cell.length_c   1.000
_cell.angle_alpha   90.00
_cell.angle_beta   90.00
_cell.angle_gamma   90.00
#
_symmetry.space_group_name_H-M   'P 1'
#
loop_
_entity.id
_entity.type
_entity.pdbx_description
1 polymer ?
#
loop_
_entity_poly.entity_id
_entity_poly.type
_entity_poly.pdbx_seq_one_letter_code
_entity_poly.pdbx_strand_id
1 'polypeptide(L)'
;ALWLACKYDGIYLRASNLMTGRWLLEEVVKELDEIPRFLTSDNFNIVVKKLKKNPQIIFIDEIDYLMNNYKTVETLRDIHDKTECPIVFVGMSLVHKKLERYKHLYDRFSEIVKFESFGVADLKQIFDGLSEIPFTTESIEYIHPKYNRFRQILQLINQLEIYAKDNGITEYMLETIRGLL
;
A
#
# COMPACT_ATOMS: atom_id res chain seq x y z
N ALA A 1 -0.91 -2.99 0.29
CA ALA A 1 -2.26 -3.16 -0.27
C ALA A 1 -2.47 -4.56 -0.84
N LEU A 2 -1.63 -5.03 -1.78
CA LEU A 2 -1.80 -6.33 -2.46
C LEU A 2 -1.98 -7.51 -1.48
N TRP A 3 -1.15 -7.62 -0.43
CA TRP A 3 -1.28 -8.68 0.58
C TRP A 3 -2.66 -8.69 1.26
N LEU A 4 -3.21 -7.50 1.56
CA LEU A 4 -4.55 -7.40 2.14
C LEU A 4 -5.63 -7.84 1.13
N ALA A 5 -5.51 -7.45 -0.13
CA ALA A 5 -6.44 -7.87 -1.17
C ALA A 5 -6.46 -9.40 -1.32
N CYS A 6 -5.28 -10.04 -1.37
CA CYS A 6 -5.18 -11.49 -1.42
C CYS A 6 -5.78 -12.16 -0.15
N LYS A 7 -5.52 -11.57 1.04
CA LYS A 7 -6.02 -12.13 2.32
C LYS A 7 -7.54 -12.09 2.44
N TYR A 8 -8.19 -11.06 1.90
CA TYR A 8 -9.63 -10.82 2.02
C TYR A 8 -10.40 -11.10 0.74
N ASP A 9 -9.77 -11.73 -0.26
CA ASP A 9 -10.37 -11.99 -1.59
C ASP A 9 -10.98 -10.72 -2.19
N GLY A 10 -10.24 -9.63 -2.10
CA GLY A 10 -10.67 -8.32 -2.57
C GLY A 10 -10.04 -7.94 -3.91
N ILE A 11 -10.65 -6.97 -4.57
CA ILE A 11 -10.17 -6.40 -5.81
C ILE A 11 -8.98 -5.48 -5.51
N TYR A 12 -7.85 -5.68 -6.21
CA TYR A 12 -6.67 -4.83 -6.10
C TYR A 12 -6.43 -4.03 -7.36
N LEU A 13 -6.38 -2.72 -7.22
CA LEU A 13 -6.04 -1.81 -8.30
C LEU A 13 -4.88 -0.91 -7.89
N ARG A 14 -3.92 -0.74 -8.80
CA ARG A 14 -2.86 0.25 -8.63
C ARG A 14 -3.13 1.46 -9.53
N ALA A 15 -3.36 2.60 -8.89
CA ALA A 15 -3.60 3.83 -9.61
C ALA A 15 -2.36 4.30 -10.39
N SER A 16 -2.59 4.98 -11.51
CA SER A 16 -1.55 5.63 -12.30
C SER A 16 -1.95 7.06 -12.67
N ASN A 17 -0.94 7.87 -13.00
CA ASN A 17 -1.15 9.29 -13.32
C ASN A 17 -2.07 9.53 -14.53
N LEU A 18 -2.14 8.58 -15.46
CA LEU A 18 -2.98 8.67 -16.65
C LEU A 18 -4.36 8.03 -16.48
N MET A 19 -4.62 7.41 -15.33
CA MET A 19 -5.88 6.67 -15.09
C MET A 19 -7.06 7.62 -15.06
N THR A 20 -8.01 7.35 -15.97
CA THR A 20 -9.30 8.02 -16.04
C THR A 20 -10.38 7.18 -15.35
N GLY A 21 -11.55 7.76 -15.05
CA GLY A 21 -12.67 7.01 -14.50
C GLY A 21 -13.13 5.85 -15.39
N ARG A 22 -13.05 6.01 -16.72
CA ARG A 22 -13.30 4.94 -17.67
C ARG A 22 -12.29 3.80 -17.51
N TRP A 23 -11.00 4.11 -17.55
CA TRP A 23 -9.96 3.10 -17.40
C TRP A 23 -10.05 2.39 -16.03
N LEU A 24 -10.29 3.13 -14.97
CA LEU A 24 -10.52 2.54 -13.65
C LEU A 24 -11.66 1.52 -13.67
N LEU A 25 -12.80 1.85 -14.28
CA LEU A 25 -13.92 0.93 -14.41
C LEU A 25 -13.58 -0.30 -15.26
N GLU A 26 -12.82 -0.13 -16.35
CA GLU A 26 -12.37 -1.23 -17.19
C GLU A 26 -11.46 -2.20 -16.40
N GLU A 27 -10.58 -1.69 -15.53
CA GLU A 27 -9.76 -2.53 -14.65
C GLU A 27 -10.61 -3.25 -13.60
N VAL A 28 -11.55 -2.56 -12.94
CA VAL A 28 -12.48 -3.22 -11.99
C VAL A 28 -13.28 -4.32 -12.67
N VAL A 29 -13.75 -4.10 -13.89
CA VAL A 29 -14.51 -5.10 -14.66
C VAL A 29 -13.66 -6.34 -14.94
N LYS A 30 -12.36 -6.16 -15.29
CA LYS A 30 -11.42 -7.28 -15.49
C LYS A 30 -11.18 -8.07 -14.21
N GLU A 31 -10.98 -7.39 -13.08
CA GLU A 31 -10.80 -8.03 -11.77
C GLU A 31 -12.05 -8.81 -11.31
N LEU A 32 -13.22 -8.46 -11.86
CA LEU A 32 -14.48 -9.18 -11.63
C LEU A 32 -14.71 -10.32 -12.64
N ASP A 33 -13.69 -10.74 -13.39
CA ASP A 33 -13.74 -11.77 -14.44
C ASP A 33 -14.77 -11.46 -15.55
N GLU A 34 -14.91 -10.18 -15.89
CA GLU A 34 -15.81 -9.73 -16.97
C GLU A 34 -15.03 -9.02 -18.07
N ILE A 35 -15.64 -8.95 -19.25
CA ILE A 35 -15.07 -8.27 -20.41
C ILE A 35 -15.55 -6.81 -20.43
N PRO A 36 -14.62 -5.83 -20.37
CA PRO A 36 -14.99 -4.41 -20.47
C PRO A 36 -15.77 -4.08 -21.72
N ARG A 37 -16.77 -3.22 -21.58
CA ARG A 37 -17.63 -2.75 -22.67
C ARG A 37 -17.16 -1.40 -23.21
N PHE A 38 -17.62 -1.09 -24.41
CA PHE A 38 -17.27 0.17 -25.06
C PHE A 38 -17.82 1.40 -24.31
N LEU A 39 -19.03 1.33 -23.75
CA LEU A 39 -19.62 2.43 -23.01
C LEU A 39 -19.21 2.39 -21.53
N THR A 40 -18.79 3.53 -21.00
CA THR A 40 -18.42 3.69 -19.58
C THR A 40 -19.59 3.35 -18.65
N SER A 41 -20.82 3.73 -19.05
CA SER A 41 -22.05 3.40 -18.32
C SER A 41 -22.27 1.90 -18.17
N ASP A 42 -21.95 1.12 -19.22
CA ASP A 42 -22.12 -0.33 -19.18
C ASP A 42 -21.12 -0.97 -18.21
N ASN A 43 -19.86 -0.51 -18.25
CA ASN A 43 -18.85 -0.95 -17.29
C ASN A 43 -19.26 -0.65 -15.85
N PHE A 44 -19.77 0.56 -15.60
CA PHE A 44 -20.28 0.93 -14.28
C PHE A 44 -21.43 0.02 -13.83
N ASN A 45 -22.38 -0.27 -14.73
CA ASN A 45 -23.51 -1.15 -14.43
C ASN A 45 -23.07 -2.60 -14.16
N ILE A 46 -22.05 -3.11 -14.90
CA ILE A 46 -21.45 -4.44 -14.64
C ILE A 46 -20.86 -4.48 -13.25
N VAL A 47 -20.03 -3.50 -12.89
CA VAL A 47 -19.40 -3.39 -11.55
C VAL A 47 -20.45 -3.40 -10.46
N VAL A 48 -21.45 -2.50 -10.55
CA VAL A 48 -22.50 -2.42 -9.53
C VAL A 48 -23.30 -3.73 -9.43
N LYS A 49 -23.65 -4.33 -10.55
CA LYS A 49 -24.40 -5.61 -10.56
C LYS A 49 -23.62 -6.74 -9.92
N LYS A 50 -22.34 -6.86 -10.24
CA LYS A 50 -21.45 -7.92 -9.72
C LYS A 50 -21.19 -7.75 -8.23
N LEU A 51 -20.85 -6.56 -7.81
CA LEU A 51 -20.57 -6.26 -6.40
C LEU A 51 -21.80 -6.37 -5.51
N LYS A 52 -23.00 -6.07 -6.03
CA LYS A 52 -24.25 -6.35 -5.30
C LYS A 52 -24.54 -7.84 -5.13
N LYS A 53 -24.12 -8.67 -6.08
CA LYS A 53 -24.31 -10.12 -6.02
C LYS A 53 -23.24 -10.80 -5.16
N ASN A 54 -22.02 -10.35 -5.29
CA ASN A 54 -20.85 -10.86 -4.54
C ASN A 54 -20.03 -9.67 -4.02
N PRO A 55 -20.32 -9.17 -2.81
CA PRO A 55 -19.63 -8.03 -2.24
C PRO A 55 -18.14 -8.32 -2.02
N GLN A 56 -17.27 -7.44 -2.49
CA GLN A 56 -15.84 -7.52 -2.31
C GLN A 56 -15.27 -6.16 -1.87
N ILE A 57 -14.16 -6.18 -1.15
CA ILE A 57 -13.43 -4.97 -0.78
C ILE A 57 -12.61 -4.52 -2.00
N ILE A 58 -12.64 -3.23 -2.31
CA ILE A 58 -11.81 -2.66 -3.38
C ILE A 58 -10.63 -1.93 -2.75
N PHE A 59 -9.42 -2.36 -3.05
CA PHE A 59 -8.17 -1.73 -2.62
C PHE A 59 -7.59 -0.91 -3.76
N ILE A 60 -7.47 0.40 -3.57
CA ILE A 60 -6.83 1.31 -4.53
C ILE A 60 -5.47 1.73 -3.97
N ASP A 61 -4.41 1.22 -4.56
CA ASP A 61 -3.04 1.58 -4.21
C ASP A 61 -2.56 2.79 -5.00
N GLU A 62 -1.64 3.56 -4.42
CA GLU A 62 -1.11 4.80 -5.00
C GLU A 62 -2.22 5.81 -5.38
N ILE A 63 -3.25 5.94 -4.54
CA ILE A 63 -4.40 6.83 -4.78
C ILE A 63 -3.97 8.29 -5.03
N ASP A 64 -2.75 8.68 -4.64
CA ASP A 64 -2.15 9.99 -4.90
C ASP A 64 -2.28 10.43 -6.36
N TYR A 65 -2.15 9.48 -7.29
CA TYR A 65 -2.28 9.75 -8.72
C TYR A 65 -3.69 10.15 -9.13
N LEU A 66 -4.72 9.65 -8.45
CA LEU A 66 -6.11 9.97 -8.76
C LEU A 66 -6.57 11.28 -8.11
N MET A 67 -5.85 11.80 -7.12
CA MET A 67 -6.23 13.03 -6.42
C MET A 67 -6.28 14.27 -7.32
N ASN A 68 -5.63 14.24 -8.45
CA ASN A 68 -5.68 15.31 -9.45
C ASN A 68 -6.88 15.15 -10.40
N ASN A 69 -7.48 13.97 -10.45
CA ASN A 69 -8.67 13.68 -11.25
C ASN A 69 -9.86 13.35 -10.35
N TYR A 70 -10.43 14.39 -9.78
CA TYR A 70 -11.56 14.31 -8.86
C TYR A 70 -12.72 13.44 -9.38
N LYS A 71 -13.03 13.53 -10.67
CA LYS A 71 -14.11 12.71 -11.28
C LYS A 71 -13.88 11.21 -11.16
N THR A 72 -12.61 10.76 -11.19
CA THR A 72 -12.28 9.34 -11.01
C THR A 72 -12.51 8.90 -9.56
N VAL A 73 -12.18 9.74 -8.60
CA VAL A 73 -12.46 9.45 -7.17
C VAL A 73 -13.97 9.46 -6.89
N GLU A 74 -14.72 10.35 -7.52
CA GLU A 74 -16.19 10.35 -7.48
C GLU A 74 -16.81 9.07 -8.05
N THR A 75 -16.22 8.51 -9.09
CA THR A 75 -16.67 7.22 -9.64
C THR A 75 -16.55 6.10 -8.61
N LEU A 76 -15.46 6.07 -7.84
CA LEU A 76 -15.30 5.12 -6.72
C LEU A 76 -16.35 5.33 -5.64
N ARG A 77 -16.60 6.58 -5.25
CA ARG A 77 -17.67 6.91 -4.31
C ARG A 77 -19.03 6.42 -4.81
N ASP A 78 -19.36 6.66 -6.08
CA ASP A 78 -20.64 6.22 -6.67
C ASP A 78 -20.79 4.69 -6.69
N ILE A 79 -19.67 3.95 -6.84
CA ILE A 79 -19.66 2.48 -6.67
C ILE A 79 -20.00 2.14 -5.22
N HIS A 80 -19.30 2.74 -4.25
CA HIS A 80 -19.56 2.51 -2.82
C HIS A 80 -21.03 2.82 -2.47
N ASP A 81 -21.52 4.00 -2.84
CA ASP A 81 -22.89 4.45 -2.53
C ASP A 81 -23.97 3.50 -3.10
N LYS A 82 -23.68 2.82 -4.20
CA LYS A 82 -24.62 1.88 -4.83
C LYS A 82 -24.48 0.43 -4.36
N THR A 83 -23.32 0.03 -3.90
CA THR A 83 -23.01 -1.38 -3.60
C THR A 83 -22.78 -1.64 -2.12
N GLU A 84 -22.53 -0.60 -1.33
CA GLU A 84 -22.09 -0.65 0.07
C GLU A 84 -20.75 -1.41 0.26
N CYS A 85 -20.06 -1.76 -0.83
CA CYS A 85 -18.76 -2.42 -0.77
C CYS A 85 -17.71 -1.48 -0.17
N PRO A 86 -16.90 -1.93 0.79
CA PRO A 86 -15.83 -1.11 1.33
C PRO A 86 -14.78 -0.77 0.28
N ILE A 87 -14.31 0.48 0.27
CA ILE A 87 -13.21 0.91 -0.59
C ILE A 87 -12.07 1.41 0.30
N VAL A 88 -10.88 0.84 0.13
CA VAL A 88 -9.69 1.16 0.89
C VAL A 88 -8.71 1.93 0.00
N PHE A 89 -8.44 3.17 0.36
CA PHE A 89 -7.43 3.98 -0.31
C PHE A 89 -6.08 3.84 0.40
N VAL A 90 -5.04 3.50 -0.36
CA VAL A 90 -3.66 3.43 0.12
C VAL A 90 -2.83 4.45 -0.66
N GLY A 91 -2.10 5.29 0.07
CA GLY A 91 -1.31 6.35 -0.55
C GLY A 91 -0.36 7.02 0.43
N MET A 92 0.36 8.04 -0.03
CA MET A 92 1.32 8.77 0.77
C MET A 92 0.62 9.74 1.75
N SER A 93 1.35 10.21 2.75
CA SER A 93 0.84 11.12 3.80
C SER A 93 0.17 12.40 3.29
N LEU A 94 0.51 12.86 2.09
CA LEU A 94 -0.08 14.04 1.48
C LEU A 94 -1.51 13.82 0.95
N VAL A 95 -1.93 12.57 0.75
CA VAL A 95 -3.30 12.24 0.29
C VAL A 95 -4.34 12.77 1.27
N HIS A 96 -4.11 12.60 2.55
CA HIS A 96 -5.02 13.09 3.59
C HIS A 96 -5.31 14.58 3.43
N LYS A 97 -4.25 15.42 3.31
CA LYS A 97 -4.39 16.87 3.12
C LYS A 97 -5.09 17.25 1.81
N LYS A 98 -4.94 16.44 0.77
CA LYS A 98 -5.65 16.66 -0.50
C LYS A 98 -7.12 16.29 -0.38
N LEU A 99 -7.45 15.20 0.31
CA LEU A 99 -8.82 14.76 0.56
C LEU A 99 -9.61 15.76 1.43
N GLU A 100 -8.98 16.38 2.42
CA GLU A 100 -9.61 17.43 3.26
C GLU A 100 -10.18 18.60 2.43
N ARG A 101 -9.62 18.87 1.25
CA ARG A 101 -10.15 19.89 0.33
C ARG A 101 -11.49 19.50 -0.28
N TYR A 102 -11.80 18.22 -0.29
CA TYR A 102 -13.03 17.65 -0.82
C TYR A 102 -13.91 17.16 0.32
N LYS A 103 -14.46 18.12 1.12
CA LYS A 103 -15.21 17.84 2.35
C LYS A 103 -16.23 16.71 2.21
N HIS A 104 -17.03 16.74 1.13
CA HIS A 104 -18.07 15.74 0.87
C HIS A 104 -17.55 14.32 0.57
N LEU A 105 -16.26 14.17 0.17
CA LEU A 105 -15.58 12.88 0.13
C LEU A 105 -15.01 12.54 1.50
N TYR A 106 -14.36 13.53 2.13
CA TYR A 106 -13.69 13.34 3.41
C TYR A 106 -14.67 12.87 4.50
N ASP A 107 -15.86 13.45 4.54
CA ASP A 107 -16.91 13.09 5.50
C ASP A 107 -17.46 11.66 5.32
N ARG A 108 -17.07 10.96 4.26
CA ARG A 108 -17.47 9.57 4.00
C ARG A 108 -16.44 8.54 4.43
N PHE A 109 -15.23 8.97 4.81
CA PHE A 109 -14.25 8.04 5.37
C PHE A 109 -14.65 7.68 6.79
N SER A 110 -14.84 6.38 7.01
CA SER A 110 -15.13 5.85 8.35
C SER A 110 -13.88 5.82 9.22
N GLU A 111 -12.69 5.66 8.62
CA GLU A 111 -11.44 5.54 9.36
C GLU A 111 -10.26 6.00 8.50
N ILE A 112 -9.27 6.62 9.16
CA ILE A 112 -8.01 7.02 8.55
C ILE A 112 -6.87 6.47 9.40
N VAL A 113 -6.16 5.49 8.85
CA VAL A 113 -5.00 4.87 9.50
C VAL A 113 -3.73 5.53 8.98
N LYS A 114 -2.93 6.10 9.87
CA LYS A 114 -1.61 6.65 9.54
C LYS A 114 -0.54 5.65 9.96
N PHE A 115 0.29 5.25 9.00
CA PHE A 115 1.48 4.49 9.30
C PHE A 115 2.62 5.44 9.65
N GLU A 116 3.15 5.30 10.84
CA GLU A 116 4.33 6.04 11.29
C GLU A 116 5.61 5.33 10.87
N SER A 117 6.76 6.01 11.01
CA SER A 117 8.06 5.36 10.86
C SER A 117 8.27 4.34 11.97
N PHE A 118 9.01 3.28 11.67
CA PHE A 118 9.29 2.23 12.64
C PHE A 118 10.09 2.76 13.83
N GLY A 119 9.72 2.32 15.03
CA GLY A 119 10.52 2.47 16.23
C GLY A 119 11.62 1.39 16.32
N VAL A 120 12.50 1.51 17.35
CA VAL A 120 13.57 0.52 17.58
C VAL A 120 13.01 -0.89 17.79
N ALA A 121 11.90 -1.01 18.53
CA ALA A 121 11.25 -2.30 18.78
C ALA A 121 10.72 -2.95 17.50
N ASP A 122 10.15 -2.15 16.59
CA ASP A 122 9.66 -2.63 15.30
C ASP A 122 10.84 -3.08 14.42
N LEU A 123 11.93 -2.29 14.40
CA LEU A 123 13.15 -2.67 13.69
C LEU A 123 13.68 -4.01 14.18
N LYS A 124 13.74 -4.22 15.50
CA LYS A 124 14.18 -5.48 16.05
C LYS A 124 13.38 -6.65 15.53
N GLN A 125 12.04 -6.55 15.53
CA GLN A 125 11.18 -7.59 14.98
C GLN A 125 11.43 -7.83 13.48
N ILE A 126 11.68 -6.76 12.72
CA ILE A 126 11.97 -6.86 11.29
C ILE A 126 13.31 -7.58 11.06
N PHE A 127 14.36 -7.20 11.78
CA PHE A 127 15.68 -7.85 11.68
C PHE A 127 15.60 -9.30 12.12
N ASP A 128 14.99 -9.60 13.27
CA ASP A 128 14.82 -10.97 13.79
C ASP A 128 14.00 -11.86 12.85
N GLY A 129 13.05 -11.29 12.10
CA GLY A 129 12.19 -12.04 11.19
C GLY A 129 12.68 -12.16 9.75
N LEU A 130 13.56 -11.27 9.30
CA LEU A 130 13.96 -11.19 7.89
C LEU A 130 15.46 -11.41 7.66
N SER A 131 16.32 -11.20 8.66
CA SER A 131 17.76 -11.41 8.52
C SER A 131 18.15 -12.83 8.90
N GLU A 132 19.02 -13.45 8.09
CA GLU A 132 19.67 -14.72 8.41
C GLU A 132 20.75 -14.55 9.49
N ILE A 133 21.25 -13.33 9.69
CA ILE A 133 22.32 -13.00 10.61
C ILE A 133 21.77 -12.19 11.77
N PRO A 134 21.99 -12.59 13.02
CA PRO A 134 21.49 -11.86 14.17
C PRO A 134 22.18 -10.50 14.36
N PHE A 135 21.41 -9.54 14.88
CA PHE A 135 21.87 -8.20 15.22
C PHE A 135 21.72 -7.95 16.71
N THR A 136 22.75 -7.34 17.34
CA THR A 136 22.62 -6.91 18.73
C THR A 136 21.67 -5.71 18.84
N THR A 137 21.08 -5.52 20.00
CA THR A 137 20.15 -4.39 20.24
C THR A 137 20.83 -3.05 20.00
N GLU A 138 22.08 -2.90 20.42
CA GLU A 138 22.88 -1.68 20.23
C GLU A 138 23.14 -1.39 18.74
N SER A 139 23.31 -2.44 17.92
CA SER A 139 23.45 -2.30 16.47
C SER A 139 22.17 -1.76 15.86
N ILE A 140 21.02 -2.25 16.28
CA ILE A 140 19.70 -1.82 15.80
C ILE A 140 19.41 -0.38 16.22
N GLU A 141 19.73 -0.01 17.46
CA GLU A 141 19.61 1.37 17.95
C GLU A 141 20.47 2.35 17.13
N TYR A 142 21.67 1.93 16.71
CA TYR A 142 22.53 2.74 15.85
C TYR A 142 22.01 2.87 14.41
N ILE A 143 21.39 1.83 13.89
CA ILE A 143 20.79 1.79 12.53
C ILE A 143 19.53 2.66 12.47
N HIS A 144 18.69 2.63 13.51
CA HIS A 144 17.37 3.23 13.53
C HIS A 144 17.30 4.69 13.05
N PRO A 145 18.15 5.64 13.46
CA PRO A 145 18.06 7.03 13.01
C PRO A 145 18.31 7.21 11.52
N LYS A 146 19.07 6.28 10.91
CA LYS A 146 19.46 6.34 9.50
C LYS A 146 18.49 5.56 8.60
N TYR A 147 17.94 4.44 9.10
CA TYR A 147 17.12 3.49 8.35
C TYR A 147 15.83 3.17 9.11
N ASN A 148 14.77 3.91 8.86
CA ASN A 148 13.49 3.75 9.53
C ASN A 148 12.31 3.49 8.57
N ARG A 149 12.60 3.22 7.29
CA ARG A 149 11.62 2.88 6.26
C ARG A 149 11.83 1.44 5.80
N PHE A 150 10.75 0.68 5.67
CA PHE A 150 10.80 -0.74 5.35
C PHE A 150 11.68 -1.08 4.14
N ARG A 151 11.54 -0.33 3.03
CA ARG A 151 12.36 -0.56 1.82
C ARG A 151 13.85 -0.35 2.07
N GLN A 152 14.22 0.67 2.85
CA GLN A 152 15.61 0.94 3.19
C GLN A 152 16.18 -0.16 4.08
N ILE A 153 15.37 -0.65 5.04
CA ILE A 153 15.76 -1.74 5.95
C ILE A 153 16.00 -3.03 5.15
N LEU A 154 15.10 -3.40 4.22
CA LEU A 154 15.30 -4.57 3.36
C LEU A 154 16.57 -4.48 2.52
N GLN A 155 16.83 -3.30 1.93
CA GLN A 155 18.05 -3.08 1.17
C GLN A 155 19.30 -3.22 2.05
N LEU A 156 19.25 -2.67 3.26
CA LEU A 156 20.34 -2.78 4.23
C LEU A 156 20.59 -4.25 4.63
N ILE A 157 19.53 -4.99 4.99
CA ILE A 157 19.65 -6.41 5.33
C ILE A 157 20.33 -7.16 4.20
N ASN A 158 19.85 -7.04 2.97
CA ASN A 158 20.45 -7.72 1.82
C ASN A 158 21.93 -7.36 1.62
N GLN A 159 22.31 -6.10 1.77
CA GLN A 159 23.70 -5.66 1.65
C GLN A 159 24.58 -6.25 2.76
N LEU A 160 24.09 -6.24 3.98
CA LEU A 160 24.83 -6.77 5.12
C LEU A 160 24.95 -8.30 5.06
N GLU A 161 23.95 -9.02 4.58
CA GLU A 161 24.02 -10.48 4.39
C GLU A 161 25.05 -10.89 3.33
N ILE A 162 25.12 -10.16 2.22
CA ILE A 162 26.15 -10.38 1.20
C ILE A 162 27.54 -10.13 1.82
N TYR A 163 27.70 -8.99 2.50
CA TYR A 163 28.97 -8.64 3.14
C TYR A 163 29.39 -9.67 4.19
N ALA A 164 28.46 -10.17 4.98
CA ALA A 164 28.72 -11.18 5.99
C ALA A 164 29.17 -12.51 5.41
N LYS A 165 28.55 -12.96 4.31
CA LYS A 165 28.97 -14.18 3.59
C LYS A 165 30.41 -14.07 3.08
N ASP A 166 30.78 -12.91 2.56
CA ASP A 166 32.12 -12.67 2.02
C ASP A 166 33.19 -12.56 3.12
N ASN A 167 32.83 -12.10 4.31
CA ASN A 167 33.75 -11.82 5.42
C ASN A 167 33.61 -12.77 6.61
N GLY A 168 32.76 -13.79 6.53
CA GLY A 168 32.58 -14.79 7.59
C GLY A 168 31.96 -14.23 8.87
N ILE A 169 31.12 -13.20 8.78
CA ILE A 169 30.45 -12.58 9.93
C ILE A 169 29.25 -13.45 10.32
N THR A 170 29.18 -13.84 11.57
CA THR A 170 28.09 -14.65 12.12
C THR A 170 27.11 -13.85 12.98
N GLU A 171 27.47 -12.64 13.39
CA GLU A 171 26.63 -11.73 14.17
C GLU A 171 27.05 -10.27 13.92
N TYR A 172 26.07 -9.38 13.83
CA TYR A 172 26.33 -7.94 13.69
C TYR A 172 26.33 -7.23 15.04
N MET A 173 27.54 -7.01 15.56
CA MET A 173 27.79 -6.17 16.73
C MET A 173 27.90 -4.69 16.34
N LEU A 174 27.71 -3.80 17.30
CA LEU A 174 27.75 -2.35 17.10
C LEU A 174 29.05 -1.86 16.44
N GLU A 175 30.20 -2.42 16.82
CA GLU A 175 31.51 -2.04 16.26
C GLU A 175 31.60 -2.36 14.77
N THR A 176 31.12 -3.55 14.37
CA THR A 176 31.09 -3.97 12.96
C THR A 176 30.18 -3.05 12.16
N ILE A 177 28.99 -2.74 12.67
CA ILE A 177 28.03 -1.86 11.98
C ILE A 177 28.56 -0.43 11.88
N ARG A 178 29.23 0.10 12.90
CA ARG A 178 29.86 1.44 12.83
C ARG A 178 30.95 1.55 11.77
N GLY A 179 31.63 0.46 11.51
CA GLY A 179 32.66 0.43 10.45
C GLY A 179 32.10 0.34 9.03
N LEU A 180 30.83 -0.07 8.88
CA LEU A 180 30.16 -0.28 7.58
C LEU A 180 29.21 0.85 7.19
N LEU A 181 28.62 1.56 8.13
CA LEU A 181 27.61 2.61 7.94
C LEU A 181 28.07 3.99 8.42
#